data_4812b910a3183bf23a69178faadbaf17
#
_entry.id   4812b910a3183bf23a69178faadbaf17
#
_cell.length_a   1.000
_cell.length_b   1.000
_cell.length_c   1.000
_cell.angle_alpha   90.00
_cell.angle_beta   90.00
_cell.angle_gamma   90.00
#
_symmetry.space_group_name_H-M   'P 1'
#
loop_
_entity.id
_entity.type
_entity.pdbx_description
1 polymer ?
#
loop_
_entity_poly.entity_id
_entity_poly.type
_entity_poly.pdbx_seq_one_letter_code
_entity_poly.pdbx_strand_id
1 'polypeptide(L)'
;MTGSASVAIADVTIDACVAENSIVYPHLAADMISLNGFCSSVGGLIGFSISGFLVHAIGAQGALGLLTIPSALVILSGTLLKEVHIPNFPYEQAHKKFVEASGKMLTALKCPEVWRPCVYMYISLALSVDIQEGMFFWYTDQSAGLSFHEGFIGFMFAIGSVGSLVGVILYQNILKDHSFRSLLFSSQLLLSLAGMLDLILVLRLNLKMGIPDYYFAVIDEGVSKMINRIKWMPLLVLSSKLCPTGIEGTFYALLMSIDNIGSLTGSWVGGLLLHLLRITRTEFKNLWAAILIRNMMRLLPLALLFLVPRSDPNSTLLPSDLLNEGDDDEAQRVENVELTSLPANRNSCDGKSLHDGERDDDEASLLANRS
;
A
#
# COMPACT_ATOMS: atom_id res chain seq x y z
N MET A 1 18.65 -5.96 -10.01
CA MET A 1 18.25 -6.74 -8.82
C MET A 1 18.44 -5.98 -7.51
N THR A 2 19.60 -5.41 -7.20
CA THR A 2 19.83 -4.66 -5.95
C THR A 2 18.90 -3.43 -5.82
N GLY A 3 18.68 -2.66 -6.90
CA GLY A 3 17.76 -1.52 -6.89
C GLY A 3 16.31 -1.90 -6.59
N SER A 4 15.82 -3.01 -7.17
CA SER A 4 14.46 -3.50 -6.90
C SER A 4 14.30 -3.97 -5.45
N ALA A 5 15.34 -4.59 -4.88
CA ALA A 5 15.35 -5.00 -3.48
C ALA A 5 15.33 -3.78 -2.54
N SER A 6 16.08 -2.71 -2.86
CA SER A 6 16.09 -1.48 -2.05
C SER A 6 14.72 -0.79 -2.03
N VAL A 7 14.04 -0.72 -3.20
CA VAL A 7 12.68 -0.18 -3.29
C VAL A 7 11.72 -1.02 -2.46
N ALA A 8 11.76 -2.35 -2.60
CA ALA A 8 10.89 -3.25 -1.85
C ALA A 8 11.07 -3.12 -0.32
N ILE A 9 12.31 -2.97 0.15
CA ILE A 9 12.59 -2.75 1.59
C ILE A 9 12.00 -1.42 2.05
N ALA A 10 12.18 -0.33 1.28
CA ALA A 10 11.63 0.98 1.61
C ALA A 10 10.10 0.95 1.64
N ASP A 11 9.46 0.34 0.65
CA ASP A 11 8.01 0.20 0.57
C ASP A 11 7.46 -0.56 1.79
N VAL A 12 8.03 -1.74 2.11
CA VAL A 12 7.60 -2.54 3.27
C VAL A 12 7.77 -1.77 4.59
N THR A 13 8.85 -0.99 4.73
CA THR A 13 9.10 -0.21 5.94
C THR A 13 8.06 0.91 6.11
N ILE A 14 7.76 1.65 5.03
CA ILE A 14 6.74 2.71 5.05
C ILE A 14 5.36 2.12 5.32
N ASP A 15 5.04 1.03 4.66
CA ASP A 15 3.77 0.32 4.81
C ASP A 15 3.58 -0.20 6.24
N ALA A 16 4.65 -0.72 6.87
CA ALA A 16 4.63 -1.16 8.26
C ALA A 16 4.36 0.01 9.21
N CYS A 17 5.04 1.15 9.02
CA CYS A 17 4.78 2.36 9.81
C CYS A 17 3.34 2.88 9.65
N VAL A 18 2.80 2.85 8.45
CA VAL A 18 1.41 3.25 8.19
C VAL A 18 0.44 2.29 8.87
N ALA A 19 0.69 0.98 8.79
CA ALA A 19 -0.16 -0.04 9.41
C ALA A 19 -0.19 0.11 10.93
N GLU A 20 0.97 0.21 11.58
CA GLU A 20 1.09 0.40 13.02
C GLU A 20 0.33 1.64 13.51
N ASN A 21 0.55 2.78 12.87
CA ASN A 21 -0.15 4.01 13.22
C ASN A 21 -1.65 3.96 12.90
N SER A 22 -2.06 3.21 11.89
CA SER A 22 -3.48 3.04 11.53
C SER A 22 -4.28 2.28 12.58
N ILE A 23 -3.63 1.42 13.36
CA ILE A 23 -4.25 0.68 14.46
C ILE A 23 -4.38 1.57 15.69
N VAL A 24 -3.31 2.31 16.04
CA VAL A 24 -3.32 3.27 17.15
C VAL A 24 -4.36 4.38 16.91
N TYR A 25 -4.50 4.83 15.65
CA TYR A 25 -5.44 5.88 15.25
C TYR A 25 -6.33 5.44 14.07
N PRO A 26 -7.33 4.54 14.28
CA PRO A 26 -8.13 3.95 13.19
C PRO A 26 -8.87 4.97 12.32
N HIS A 27 -9.23 6.13 12.87
CA HIS A 27 -9.88 7.21 12.14
C HIS A 27 -8.95 7.95 11.17
N LEU A 28 -7.62 7.88 11.39
CA LEU A 28 -6.60 8.47 10.52
C LEU A 28 -6.05 7.49 9.46
N ALA A 29 -6.43 6.22 9.50
CA ALA A 29 -5.93 5.20 8.58
C ALA A 29 -6.07 5.60 7.11
N ALA A 30 -7.28 6.07 6.72
CA ALA A 30 -7.54 6.53 5.36
C ALA A 30 -6.72 7.78 5.00
N ASP A 31 -6.51 8.68 5.95
CA ASP A 31 -5.75 9.91 5.75
C ASP A 31 -4.25 9.62 5.55
N MET A 32 -3.67 8.71 6.34
CA MET A 32 -2.27 8.28 6.21
C MET A 32 -2.02 7.55 4.88
N ILE A 33 -2.90 6.65 4.49
CA ILE A 33 -2.82 5.95 3.21
C ILE A 33 -2.99 6.93 2.04
N SER A 34 -3.88 7.91 2.17
CA SER A 34 -4.05 8.95 1.15
C SER A 34 -2.82 9.84 1.03
N LEU A 35 -2.17 10.18 2.16
CA LEU A 35 -0.91 10.93 2.14
C LEU A 35 0.20 10.14 1.43
N ASN A 36 0.36 8.85 1.73
CA ASN A 36 1.30 7.98 1.02
C ASN A 36 1.00 7.94 -0.48
N GLY A 37 -0.26 7.77 -0.86
CA GLY A 37 -0.71 7.80 -2.25
C GLY A 37 -0.45 9.14 -2.95
N PHE A 38 -0.63 10.25 -2.25
CA PHE A 38 -0.31 11.59 -2.73
C PHE A 38 1.19 11.75 -3.01
N CYS A 39 2.04 11.42 -2.05
CA CYS A 39 3.49 11.47 -2.18
C CYS A 39 3.99 10.60 -3.34
N SER A 40 3.46 9.37 -3.47
CA SER A 40 3.75 8.45 -4.56
C SER A 40 3.37 9.04 -5.93
N SER A 41 2.20 9.68 -6.03
CA SER A 41 1.73 10.28 -7.28
C SER A 41 2.56 11.52 -7.68
N VAL A 42 2.94 12.36 -6.71
CA VAL A 42 3.83 13.50 -6.93
C VAL A 42 5.23 13.03 -7.35
N GLY A 43 5.77 12.01 -6.67
CA GLY A 43 7.04 11.41 -7.04
C GLY A 43 7.03 10.82 -8.44
N GLY A 44 5.95 10.13 -8.81
CA GLY A 44 5.72 9.62 -10.16
C GLY A 44 5.66 10.74 -11.21
N LEU A 45 4.92 11.81 -10.93
CA LEU A 45 4.83 12.97 -11.82
C LEU A 45 6.21 13.58 -12.09
N ILE A 46 6.99 13.82 -11.05
CA ILE A 46 8.35 14.36 -11.18
C ILE A 46 9.25 13.37 -11.95
N GLY A 47 9.21 12.08 -11.55
CA GLY A 47 10.03 11.04 -12.16
C GLY A 47 9.77 10.89 -13.65
N PHE A 48 8.51 10.74 -14.07
CA PHE A 48 8.16 10.57 -15.50
C PHE A 48 8.41 11.83 -16.31
N SER A 49 8.15 13.03 -15.75
CA SER A 49 8.41 14.29 -16.44
C SER A 49 9.90 14.49 -16.75
N ILE A 50 10.77 14.06 -15.84
CA ILE A 50 12.22 14.28 -15.96
C ILE A 50 12.90 13.12 -16.68
N SER A 51 12.36 11.89 -16.59
CA SER A 51 13.03 10.68 -17.09
C SER A 51 13.39 10.72 -18.57
N GLY A 52 12.46 11.16 -19.42
CA GLY A 52 12.70 11.28 -20.87
C GLY A 52 13.82 12.27 -21.20
N PHE A 53 13.83 13.42 -20.52
CA PHE A 53 14.88 14.42 -20.68
C PHE A 53 16.25 13.92 -20.19
N LEU A 54 16.28 13.27 -19.03
CA LEU A 54 17.52 12.75 -18.45
C LEU A 54 18.16 11.68 -19.35
N VAL A 55 17.36 10.71 -19.80
CA VAL A 55 17.85 9.64 -20.66
C VAL A 55 18.39 10.21 -21.98
N HIS A 56 17.73 11.22 -22.54
CA HIS A 56 18.19 11.88 -23.76
C HIS A 56 19.46 12.71 -23.56
N ALA A 57 19.58 13.44 -22.42
CA ALA A 57 20.69 14.35 -22.15
C ALA A 57 21.98 13.66 -21.69
N ILE A 58 21.87 12.65 -20.83
CA ILE A 58 23.02 12.01 -20.15
C ILE A 58 23.10 10.50 -20.38
N GLY A 59 22.18 9.94 -21.17
CA GLY A 59 22.09 8.52 -21.45
C GLY A 59 21.57 7.72 -20.25
N ALA A 60 21.22 6.43 -20.49
CA ALA A 60 20.62 5.56 -19.49
C ALA A 60 21.54 5.35 -18.25
N GLN A 61 22.86 5.25 -18.46
CA GLN A 61 23.81 5.07 -17.36
C GLN A 61 23.92 6.30 -16.47
N GLY A 62 23.95 7.50 -17.07
CA GLY A 62 23.96 8.76 -16.35
C GLY A 62 22.68 9.00 -15.58
N ALA A 63 21.52 8.67 -16.17
CA ALA A 63 20.22 8.74 -15.52
C ALA A 63 20.15 7.81 -14.29
N LEU A 64 20.64 6.57 -14.39
CA LEU A 64 20.74 5.65 -13.25
C LEU A 64 21.68 6.20 -12.16
N GLY A 65 22.80 6.83 -12.54
CA GLY A 65 23.71 7.49 -11.60
C GLY A 65 23.00 8.61 -10.82
N LEU A 66 22.17 9.43 -11.50
CA LEU A 66 21.44 10.53 -10.86
C LEU A 66 20.39 10.03 -9.86
N LEU A 67 19.78 8.86 -10.10
CA LEU A 67 18.83 8.22 -9.19
C LEU A 67 19.44 7.79 -7.85
N THR A 68 20.78 7.79 -7.74
CA THR A 68 21.44 7.55 -6.44
C THR A 68 21.25 8.71 -5.47
N ILE A 69 20.98 9.93 -5.95
CA ILE A 69 20.78 11.12 -5.10
C ILE A 69 19.52 11.00 -4.25
N PRO A 70 18.30 10.73 -4.79
CA PRO A 70 17.12 10.50 -3.98
C PRO A 70 17.31 9.34 -2.99
N SER A 71 17.96 8.25 -3.43
CA SER A 71 18.23 7.10 -2.56
C SER A 71 19.15 7.46 -1.38
N ALA A 72 20.18 8.29 -1.63
CA ALA A 72 21.05 8.80 -0.57
C ALA A 72 20.30 9.72 0.41
N LEU A 73 19.36 10.54 -0.09
CA LEU A 73 18.51 11.39 0.76
C LEU A 73 17.59 10.55 1.66
N VAL A 74 17.08 9.42 1.19
CA VAL A 74 16.29 8.49 2.01
C VAL A 74 17.13 7.92 3.14
N ILE A 75 18.35 7.45 2.84
CA ILE A 75 19.29 6.96 3.86
C ILE A 75 19.61 8.05 4.87
N LEU A 76 19.90 9.27 4.42
CA LEU A 76 20.17 10.40 5.30
C LEU A 76 18.97 10.72 6.20
N SER A 77 17.78 10.74 5.64
CA SER A 77 16.54 10.95 6.41
C SER A 77 16.33 9.86 7.45
N GLY A 78 16.57 8.59 7.09
CA GLY A 78 16.50 7.46 8.03
C GLY A 78 17.50 7.56 9.18
N THR A 79 18.70 8.06 8.93
CA THR A 79 19.70 8.27 10.01
C THR A 79 19.38 9.45 10.92
N LEU A 80 18.57 10.42 10.43
CA LEU A 80 18.14 11.58 11.23
C LEU A 80 16.91 11.26 12.10
N LEU A 81 16.14 10.24 11.74
CA LEU A 81 15.03 9.75 12.55
C LEU A 81 15.58 9.08 13.83
N LYS A 82 15.19 9.60 14.98
CA LYS A 82 15.53 9.00 16.26
C LYS A 82 14.57 7.85 16.53
N GLU A 83 15.01 6.64 16.27
CA GLU A 83 14.31 5.45 16.74
C GLU A 83 14.67 5.16 18.21
N VAL A 84 13.70 4.62 18.95
CA VAL A 84 13.93 4.12 20.31
C VAL A 84 14.82 2.88 20.20
N HIS A 85 16.11 3.08 20.49
CA HIS A 85 17.06 1.98 20.46
C HIS A 85 16.82 1.07 21.65
N ILE A 86 16.40 -0.17 21.42
CA ILE A 86 16.33 -1.20 22.46
C ILE A 86 17.71 -1.88 22.51
N PRO A 87 18.57 -1.54 23.49
CA PRO A 87 19.88 -2.12 23.56
C PRO A 87 19.79 -3.61 23.97
N ASN A 88 20.56 -4.45 23.31
CA ASN A 88 20.74 -5.85 23.62
C ASN A 88 19.51 -6.75 23.48
N PHE A 89 18.96 -6.83 22.26
CA PHE A 89 17.94 -7.83 21.95
C PHE A 89 18.61 -9.22 21.73
N PRO A 90 18.46 -10.20 22.66
CA PRO A 90 19.09 -11.50 22.50
C PRO A 90 18.53 -12.24 21.27
N TYR A 91 19.39 -12.87 20.49
CA TYR A 91 18.98 -13.63 19.28
C TYR A 91 17.93 -14.72 19.58
N GLU A 92 18.02 -15.36 20.73
CA GLU A 92 17.03 -16.36 21.17
C GLU A 92 15.63 -15.77 21.38
N GLN A 93 15.54 -14.53 21.88
CA GLN A 93 14.25 -13.84 22.01
C GLN A 93 13.69 -13.43 20.64
N ALA A 94 14.54 -13.05 19.68
CA ALA A 94 14.11 -12.75 18.32
C ALA A 94 13.48 -13.99 17.64
N HIS A 95 14.11 -15.15 17.77
CA HIS A 95 13.57 -16.39 17.21
C HIS A 95 12.24 -16.77 17.89
N LYS A 96 12.15 -16.68 19.21
CA LYS A 96 10.91 -16.97 19.95
C LYS A 96 9.77 -16.05 19.52
N LYS A 97 10.02 -14.73 19.40
CA LYS A 97 9.06 -13.75 18.93
C LYS A 97 8.64 -14.01 17.47
N PHE A 98 9.58 -14.41 16.62
CA PHE A 98 9.26 -14.76 15.23
C PHE A 98 8.32 -15.97 15.14
N VAL A 99 8.60 -17.03 15.93
CA VAL A 99 7.74 -18.22 15.97
C VAL A 99 6.35 -17.88 16.53
N GLU A 100 6.28 -17.07 17.57
CA GLU A 100 5.03 -16.59 18.16
C GLU A 100 4.23 -15.72 17.18
N ALA A 101 4.87 -14.75 16.56
CA ALA A 101 4.25 -13.91 15.52
C ALA A 101 3.74 -14.77 14.34
N SER A 102 4.49 -15.78 13.93
CA SER A 102 4.06 -16.71 12.87
C SER A 102 2.84 -17.54 13.29
N GLY A 103 2.77 -17.95 14.57
CA GLY A 103 1.60 -18.61 15.15
C GLY A 103 0.36 -17.71 15.17
N LYS A 104 0.49 -16.48 15.65
CA LYS A 104 -0.57 -15.47 15.64
C LYS A 104 -1.03 -15.16 14.21
N MET A 105 -0.10 -15.01 13.27
CA MET A 105 -0.40 -14.83 11.85
C MET A 105 -1.25 -15.95 11.25
N LEU A 106 -0.87 -17.20 11.50
CA LEU A 106 -1.62 -18.35 11.01
C LEU A 106 -3.01 -18.46 11.64
N THR A 107 -3.13 -18.07 12.91
CA THR A 107 -4.43 -18.04 13.62
C THR A 107 -5.33 -16.96 13.03
N ALA A 108 -4.81 -15.75 12.81
CA ALA A 108 -5.53 -14.66 12.18
C ALA A 108 -5.99 -15.02 10.75
N LEU A 109 -5.12 -15.66 9.95
CA LEU A 109 -5.49 -16.11 8.60
C LEU A 109 -6.57 -17.18 8.56
N LYS A 110 -6.81 -17.91 9.65
CA LYS A 110 -7.94 -18.87 9.72
C LYS A 110 -9.28 -18.22 9.99
N CYS A 111 -9.29 -16.96 10.48
CA CYS A 111 -10.52 -16.23 10.73
C CYS A 111 -11.23 -15.87 9.41
N PRO A 112 -12.55 -16.14 9.28
CA PRO A 112 -13.31 -15.83 8.06
C PRO A 112 -13.29 -14.34 7.70
N GLU A 113 -13.21 -13.47 8.69
CA GLU A 113 -13.16 -12.02 8.55
C GLU A 113 -11.86 -11.56 7.88
N VAL A 114 -10.80 -12.38 7.96
CA VAL A 114 -9.47 -12.08 7.42
C VAL A 114 -9.26 -12.80 6.08
N TRP A 115 -9.41 -14.13 6.02
CA TRP A 115 -9.06 -14.86 4.78
C TRP A 115 -9.99 -14.52 3.60
N ARG A 116 -11.27 -14.19 3.85
CA ARG A 116 -12.21 -13.84 2.77
C ARG A 116 -11.77 -12.60 2.01
N PRO A 117 -11.48 -11.45 2.67
CA PRO A 117 -10.92 -10.30 1.99
C PRO A 117 -9.58 -10.60 1.29
N CYS A 118 -8.68 -11.39 1.92
CA CYS A 118 -7.40 -11.76 1.31
C CYS A 118 -7.59 -12.50 -0.03
N VAL A 119 -8.51 -13.46 -0.07
CA VAL A 119 -8.85 -14.19 -1.31
C VAL A 119 -9.42 -13.24 -2.36
N TYR A 120 -10.30 -12.31 -1.96
CA TYR A 120 -10.83 -11.31 -2.89
C TYR A 120 -9.73 -10.42 -3.46
N MET A 121 -8.80 -9.92 -2.62
CA MET A 121 -7.68 -9.09 -3.02
C MET A 121 -6.79 -9.82 -4.03
N TYR A 122 -6.36 -11.03 -3.69
CA TYR A 122 -5.57 -11.87 -4.59
C TYR A 122 -6.25 -12.09 -5.95
N ILE A 123 -7.51 -12.56 -5.96
CA ILE A 123 -8.24 -12.86 -7.19
C ILE A 123 -8.51 -11.59 -7.99
N SER A 124 -8.85 -10.47 -7.34
CA SER A 124 -9.08 -9.19 -8.02
C SER A 124 -7.84 -8.69 -8.77
N LEU A 125 -6.64 -8.94 -8.23
CA LEU A 125 -5.38 -8.59 -8.86
C LEU A 125 -4.95 -9.62 -9.91
N ALA A 126 -5.07 -10.91 -9.62
CA ALA A 126 -4.74 -11.99 -10.55
C ALA A 126 -5.59 -11.93 -11.84
N LEU A 127 -6.87 -11.56 -11.73
CA LEU A 127 -7.77 -11.37 -12.87
C LEU A 127 -7.62 -9.98 -13.54
N SER A 128 -6.85 -9.08 -12.96
CA SER A 128 -6.47 -7.82 -13.59
C SER A 128 -5.32 -8.03 -14.58
N VAL A 129 -5.58 -8.83 -15.60
CA VAL A 129 -4.60 -9.27 -16.60
C VAL A 129 -3.82 -8.10 -17.16
N ASP A 130 -2.50 -8.15 -17.04
CA ASP A 130 -1.61 -7.08 -17.49
C ASP A 130 -1.13 -7.34 -18.93
N ILE A 131 -1.54 -6.48 -19.86
CA ILE A 131 -1.12 -6.47 -21.27
C ILE A 131 -0.33 -5.22 -21.62
N GLN A 132 0.20 -4.50 -20.64
CA GLN A 132 0.85 -3.22 -20.83
C GLN A 132 2.08 -3.32 -21.74
N GLU A 133 2.80 -4.43 -21.70
CA GLU A 133 3.93 -4.67 -22.60
C GLU A 133 3.49 -4.68 -24.07
N GLY A 134 2.39 -5.37 -24.40
CA GLY A 134 1.83 -5.39 -25.76
C GLY A 134 1.35 -4.00 -26.21
N MET A 135 0.71 -3.24 -25.33
CA MET A 135 0.29 -1.87 -25.59
C MET A 135 1.49 -0.94 -25.82
N PHE A 136 2.55 -1.07 -25.00
CA PHE A 136 3.77 -0.28 -25.13
C PHE A 136 4.45 -0.49 -26.48
N PHE A 137 4.61 -1.74 -26.93
CA PHE A 137 5.18 -2.03 -28.24
C PHE A 137 4.29 -1.47 -29.35
N TRP A 138 2.96 -1.55 -29.22
CA TRP A 138 2.06 -0.97 -30.20
C TRP A 138 2.13 0.57 -30.25
N TYR A 139 2.34 1.23 -29.12
CA TYR A 139 2.55 2.69 -29.09
C TYR A 139 3.83 3.11 -29.82
N THR A 140 4.90 2.33 -29.72
CA THR A 140 6.23 2.67 -30.24
C THR A 140 6.49 2.16 -31.66
N ASP A 141 5.78 1.15 -32.13
CA ASP A 141 6.03 0.54 -33.43
C ASP A 141 5.72 1.51 -34.58
N GLN A 142 6.67 1.61 -35.53
CA GLN A 142 6.58 2.53 -36.66
C GLN A 142 5.75 2.00 -37.83
N SER A 143 5.57 0.68 -37.92
CA SER A 143 4.96 0.03 -39.09
C SER A 143 3.48 -0.27 -38.89
N ALA A 144 3.11 -0.81 -37.77
CA ALA A 144 1.76 -1.27 -37.43
C ALA A 144 1.16 -0.60 -36.19
N GLY A 145 1.93 0.26 -35.53
CA GLY A 145 1.56 0.96 -34.30
C GLY A 145 1.21 2.42 -34.49
N LEU A 146 1.30 3.18 -33.37
CA LEU A 146 1.04 4.62 -33.33
C LEU A 146 2.27 5.47 -33.65
N SER A 147 3.47 4.87 -33.65
CA SER A 147 4.75 5.55 -33.86
C SER A 147 4.99 6.71 -32.87
N PHE A 148 4.55 6.57 -31.64
CA PHE A 148 4.75 7.61 -30.64
C PHE A 148 6.23 7.71 -30.29
N HIS A 149 6.72 8.94 -30.22
CA HIS A 149 8.08 9.23 -29.80
C HIS A 149 8.22 8.97 -28.27
N GLU A 150 9.40 8.49 -27.83
CA GLU A 150 9.67 8.14 -26.42
C GLU A 150 9.36 9.29 -25.46
N GLY A 151 9.68 10.53 -25.84
CA GLY A 151 9.36 11.73 -25.06
C GLY A 151 7.85 11.93 -24.85
N PHE A 152 7.03 11.59 -25.87
CA PHE A 152 5.57 11.66 -25.73
C PHE A 152 5.04 10.59 -24.79
N ILE A 153 5.61 9.37 -24.79
CA ILE A 153 5.23 8.31 -23.86
C ILE A 153 5.53 8.72 -22.42
N GLY A 154 6.71 9.34 -22.19
CA GLY A 154 7.03 9.91 -20.86
C GLY A 154 6.02 10.98 -20.44
N PHE A 155 5.62 11.87 -21.33
CA PHE A 155 4.58 12.87 -21.08
C PHE A 155 3.22 12.23 -20.76
N MET A 156 2.83 11.20 -21.51
CA MET A 156 1.59 10.45 -21.28
C MET A 156 1.57 9.83 -19.88
N PHE A 157 2.65 9.19 -19.43
CA PHE A 157 2.75 8.65 -18.07
C PHE A 157 2.80 9.74 -16.99
N ALA A 158 3.38 10.91 -17.29
CA ALA A 158 3.33 12.05 -16.38
C ALA A 158 1.87 12.53 -16.16
N ILE A 159 1.08 12.63 -17.23
CA ILE A 159 -0.36 12.93 -17.13
C ILE A 159 -1.11 11.79 -16.40
N GLY A 160 -0.72 10.53 -16.61
CA GLY A 160 -1.22 9.40 -15.82
C GLY A 160 -0.99 9.59 -14.32
N SER A 161 0.18 10.13 -13.91
CA SER A 161 0.48 10.46 -12.51
C SER A 161 -0.41 11.59 -11.98
N VAL A 162 -0.72 12.60 -12.81
CA VAL A 162 -1.72 13.63 -12.46
C VAL A 162 -3.10 12.98 -12.26
N GLY A 163 -3.50 12.07 -13.15
CA GLY A 163 -4.74 11.28 -12.99
C GLY A 163 -4.74 10.52 -11.66
N SER A 164 -3.64 9.86 -11.32
CA SER A 164 -3.48 9.17 -10.03
C SER A 164 -3.64 10.13 -8.84
N LEU A 165 -3.04 11.32 -8.91
CA LEU A 165 -3.17 12.35 -7.88
C LEU A 165 -4.62 12.81 -7.71
N VAL A 166 -5.34 13.06 -8.82
CA VAL A 166 -6.77 13.37 -8.80
C VAL A 166 -7.56 12.23 -8.17
N GLY A 167 -7.21 10.97 -8.46
CA GLY A 167 -7.83 9.79 -7.84
C GLY A 167 -7.66 9.76 -6.32
N VAL A 168 -6.48 10.11 -5.80
CA VAL A 168 -6.24 10.23 -4.33
C VAL A 168 -7.11 11.32 -3.74
N ILE A 169 -7.14 12.50 -4.36
CA ILE A 169 -7.93 13.65 -3.87
C ILE A 169 -9.44 13.33 -3.87
N LEU A 170 -9.94 12.69 -4.92
CA LEU A 170 -11.33 12.24 -4.99
C LEU A 170 -11.65 11.21 -3.90
N TYR A 171 -10.77 10.24 -3.70
CA TYR A 171 -10.93 9.26 -2.63
C TYR A 171 -10.98 9.95 -1.26
N GLN A 172 -10.01 10.80 -0.95
CA GLN A 172 -9.90 11.46 0.34
C GLN A 172 -11.09 12.38 0.67
N ASN A 173 -11.59 13.14 -0.31
CA ASN A 173 -12.61 14.15 -0.06
C ASN A 173 -14.06 13.63 -0.19
N ILE A 174 -14.27 12.58 -1.00
CA ILE A 174 -15.63 12.15 -1.38
C ILE A 174 -15.88 10.69 -1.02
N LEU A 175 -14.89 9.81 -1.22
CA LEU A 175 -15.14 8.37 -1.25
C LEU A 175 -14.80 7.65 0.04
N LYS A 176 -13.94 8.20 0.90
CA LYS A 176 -13.40 7.50 2.09
C LYS A 176 -14.45 7.01 3.08
N ASP A 177 -15.61 7.70 3.15
CA ASP A 177 -16.68 7.37 4.09
C ASP A 177 -17.71 6.38 3.53
N HIS A 178 -17.51 5.93 2.28
CA HIS A 178 -18.40 4.95 1.66
C HIS A 178 -18.00 3.53 2.00
N SER A 179 -18.97 2.61 2.02
CA SER A 179 -18.71 1.20 2.32
C SER A 179 -17.75 0.56 1.31
N PHE A 180 -16.85 -0.30 1.78
CA PHE A 180 -15.84 -0.97 0.95
C PHE A 180 -16.45 -1.69 -0.25
N ARG A 181 -17.57 -2.40 -0.07
CA ARG A 181 -18.24 -3.11 -1.18
C ARG A 181 -18.71 -2.17 -2.28
N SER A 182 -19.32 -1.04 -1.93
CA SER A 182 -19.82 -0.07 -2.90
C SER A 182 -18.67 0.55 -3.69
N LEU A 183 -17.58 0.90 -2.99
CA LEU A 183 -16.38 1.46 -3.62
C LEU A 183 -15.73 0.47 -4.58
N LEU A 184 -15.53 -0.77 -4.13
CA LEU A 184 -14.91 -1.81 -4.95
C LEU A 184 -15.79 -2.19 -6.15
N PHE A 185 -17.12 -2.21 -5.96
CA PHE A 185 -18.05 -2.45 -7.06
C PHE A 185 -17.95 -1.35 -8.12
N SER A 186 -18.11 -0.08 -7.70
CA SER A 186 -18.11 1.06 -8.62
C SER A 186 -16.75 1.24 -9.30
N SER A 187 -15.65 1.15 -8.56
CA SER A 187 -14.31 1.29 -9.11
C SER A 187 -13.94 0.16 -10.08
N GLN A 188 -14.35 -1.08 -9.79
CA GLN A 188 -14.11 -2.21 -10.68
C GLN A 188 -14.90 -2.09 -11.99
N LEU A 189 -16.16 -1.65 -11.91
CA LEU A 189 -16.98 -1.39 -13.08
C LEU A 189 -16.39 -0.25 -13.92
N LEU A 190 -16.03 0.87 -13.27
CA LEU A 190 -15.38 2.00 -13.95
C LEU A 190 -14.05 1.61 -14.59
N LEU A 191 -13.24 0.75 -13.93
CA LEU A 191 -11.98 0.28 -14.49
C LEU A 191 -12.19 -0.58 -15.75
N SER A 192 -13.24 -1.40 -15.78
CA SER A 192 -13.59 -2.16 -16.97
C SER A 192 -14.08 -1.25 -18.10
N LEU A 193 -14.88 -0.23 -17.77
CA LEU A 193 -15.34 0.76 -18.75
C LEU A 193 -14.19 1.62 -19.29
N ALA A 194 -13.28 2.08 -18.42
CA ALA A 194 -12.08 2.80 -18.85
C ALA A 194 -11.22 1.94 -19.79
N GLY A 195 -11.06 0.65 -19.51
CA GLY A 195 -10.35 -0.24 -20.42
C GLY A 195 -10.99 -0.39 -21.80
N MET A 196 -12.23 0.06 -22.02
CA MET A 196 -12.81 0.15 -23.37
C MET A 196 -12.25 1.35 -24.16
N LEU A 197 -11.66 2.35 -23.51
CA LEU A 197 -10.96 3.44 -24.19
C LEU A 197 -9.75 2.90 -24.94
N ASP A 198 -8.97 2.00 -24.34
CA ASP A 198 -7.90 1.29 -25.05
C ASP A 198 -8.41 0.59 -26.32
N LEU A 199 -9.59 -0.04 -26.25
CA LEU A 199 -10.19 -0.71 -27.42
C LEU A 199 -10.59 0.29 -28.50
N ILE A 200 -11.16 1.44 -28.13
CA ILE A 200 -11.50 2.52 -29.05
C ILE A 200 -10.25 3.02 -29.76
N LEU A 201 -9.15 3.19 -29.05
CA LEU A 201 -7.87 3.63 -29.61
C LEU A 201 -7.28 2.60 -30.57
N VAL A 202 -7.23 1.33 -30.18
CA VAL A 202 -6.68 0.24 -31.02
C VAL A 202 -7.50 0.01 -32.29
N LEU A 203 -8.83 0.14 -32.21
CA LEU A 203 -9.73 0.06 -33.39
C LEU A 203 -9.80 1.36 -34.19
N ARG A 204 -9.03 2.39 -33.81
CA ARG A 204 -9.00 3.69 -34.50
C ARG A 204 -10.38 4.39 -34.56
N LEU A 205 -11.27 4.09 -33.61
CA LEU A 205 -12.60 4.71 -33.58
C LEU A 205 -12.53 6.17 -33.12
N ASN A 206 -11.50 6.54 -32.32
CA ASN A 206 -11.22 7.92 -31.94
C ASN A 206 -11.05 8.86 -33.14
N LEU A 207 -10.43 8.38 -34.23
CA LEU A 207 -10.28 9.17 -35.49
C LEU A 207 -11.62 9.41 -36.16
N LYS A 208 -12.53 8.43 -36.11
CA LYS A 208 -13.90 8.61 -36.65
C LYS A 208 -14.69 9.63 -35.81
N MET A 209 -14.34 9.80 -34.52
CA MET A 209 -14.91 10.82 -33.64
C MET A 209 -14.23 12.19 -33.82
N GLY A 210 -13.20 12.29 -34.66
CA GLY A 210 -12.44 13.51 -34.92
C GLY A 210 -11.40 13.84 -33.84
N ILE A 211 -11.04 12.87 -32.98
CA ILE A 211 -10.07 13.05 -31.90
C ILE A 211 -8.74 12.43 -32.34
N PRO A 212 -7.64 13.22 -32.47
CA PRO A 212 -6.32 12.69 -32.79
C PRO A 212 -5.80 11.70 -31.73
N ASP A 213 -5.01 10.72 -32.14
CA ASP A 213 -4.47 9.66 -31.29
C ASP A 213 -3.72 10.18 -30.07
N TYR A 214 -2.93 11.24 -30.23
CA TYR A 214 -2.15 11.86 -29.15
C TYR A 214 -3.03 12.35 -27.99
N TYR A 215 -4.10 13.08 -28.31
CA TYR A 215 -5.00 13.59 -27.28
C TYR A 215 -5.81 12.46 -26.64
N PHE A 216 -6.24 11.50 -27.43
CA PHE A 216 -7.02 10.38 -26.92
C PHE A 216 -6.18 9.51 -25.98
N ALA A 217 -4.94 9.17 -26.34
CA ALA A 217 -4.04 8.36 -25.50
C ALA A 217 -3.72 9.04 -24.17
N VAL A 218 -3.53 10.37 -24.16
CA VAL A 218 -3.31 11.13 -22.91
C VAL A 218 -4.53 11.12 -22.00
N ILE A 219 -5.73 11.29 -22.56
CA ILE A 219 -6.99 11.24 -21.80
C ILE A 219 -7.20 9.83 -21.25
N ASP A 220 -7.01 8.81 -22.06
CA ASP A 220 -7.15 7.40 -21.66
C ASP A 220 -6.22 7.04 -20.49
N GLU A 221 -4.93 7.36 -20.60
CA GLU A 221 -3.96 7.10 -19.53
C GLU A 221 -4.32 7.85 -18.24
N GLY A 222 -4.69 9.14 -18.35
CA GLY A 222 -5.09 9.94 -17.19
C GLY A 222 -6.32 9.38 -16.47
N VAL A 223 -7.36 9.02 -17.21
CA VAL A 223 -8.61 8.45 -16.67
C VAL A 223 -8.37 7.06 -16.09
N SER A 224 -7.64 6.21 -16.81
CA SER A 224 -7.33 4.84 -16.37
C SER A 224 -6.51 4.83 -15.08
N LYS A 225 -5.50 5.69 -14.94
CA LYS A 225 -4.70 5.81 -13.70
C LYS A 225 -5.51 6.38 -12.54
N MET A 226 -6.38 7.35 -12.80
CA MET A 226 -7.29 7.91 -11.80
C MET A 226 -8.20 6.81 -11.22
N ILE A 227 -8.87 6.06 -12.07
CA ILE A 227 -9.80 5.01 -11.65
C ILE A 227 -9.06 3.87 -10.95
N ASN A 228 -7.89 3.49 -11.46
CA ASN A 228 -7.06 2.47 -10.82
C ASN A 228 -6.65 2.89 -9.40
N ARG A 229 -6.31 4.15 -9.19
CA ARG A 229 -5.99 4.68 -7.86
C ARG A 229 -7.20 4.64 -6.94
N ILE A 230 -8.38 5.00 -7.41
CA ILE A 230 -9.64 4.93 -6.64
C ILE A 230 -9.95 3.48 -6.23
N LYS A 231 -9.67 2.50 -7.08
CA LYS A 231 -9.80 1.07 -6.75
C LYS A 231 -8.79 0.62 -5.69
N TRP A 232 -7.55 1.08 -5.79
CA TRP A 232 -6.45 0.62 -4.94
C TRP A 232 -6.56 1.13 -3.51
N MET A 233 -6.99 2.40 -3.32
CA MET A 233 -7.09 3.03 -2.00
C MET A 233 -7.93 2.25 -0.97
N PRO A 234 -9.18 1.85 -1.26
CA PRO A 234 -9.98 1.09 -0.29
C PRO A 234 -9.40 -0.29 0.03
N LEU A 235 -8.65 -0.91 -0.89
CA LEU A 235 -7.96 -2.18 -0.62
C LEU A 235 -6.85 -1.99 0.42
N LEU A 236 -6.04 -0.94 0.29
CA LEU A 236 -5.00 -0.61 1.28
C LEU A 236 -5.57 -0.30 2.66
N VAL A 237 -6.67 0.49 2.72
CA VAL A 237 -7.37 0.78 3.98
C VAL A 237 -7.97 -0.50 4.58
N LEU A 238 -8.54 -1.36 3.76
CA LEU A 238 -9.04 -2.66 4.22
C LEU A 238 -7.90 -3.51 4.78
N SER A 239 -6.77 -3.58 4.10
CA SER A 239 -5.58 -4.32 4.56
C SER A 239 -5.08 -3.82 5.91
N SER A 240 -4.97 -2.50 6.11
CA SER A 240 -4.51 -1.95 7.38
C SER A 240 -5.44 -2.29 8.55
N LYS A 241 -6.75 -2.40 8.30
CA LYS A 241 -7.76 -2.74 9.31
C LYS A 241 -7.89 -4.24 9.61
N LEU A 242 -7.30 -5.08 8.79
CA LEU A 242 -7.26 -6.53 9.01
C LEU A 242 -6.06 -6.98 9.84
N CYS A 243 -5.16 -6.08 10.21
CA CYS A 243 -3.96 -6.41 10.97
C CYS A 243 -4.27 -6.59 12.46
N PRO A 244 -3.90 -7.73 13.08
CA PRO A 244 -4.04 -7.96 14.51
C PRO A 244 -3.05 -7.10 15.30
N THR A 245 -3.43 -6.75 16.55
CA THR A 245 -2.56 -6.01 17.48
C THR A 245 -1.32 -6.83 17.87
N GLY A 246 -0.17 -6.15 17.95
CA GLY A 246 1.12 -6.75 18.33
C GLY A 246 1.93 -7.38 17.19
N ILE A 247 1.36 -7.57 15.99
CA ILE A 247 2.04 -8.09 14.78
C ILE A 247 1.71 -7.27 13.52
N GLU A 248 1.26 -6.04 13.70
CA GLU A 248 0.67 -5.17 12.67
C GLU A 248 1.52 -5.08 11.40
N GLY A 249 2.76 -4.64 11.56
CA GLY A 249 3.67 -4.44 10.43
C GLY A 249 3.98 -5.74 9.69
N THR A 250 4.19 -6.85 10.43
CA THR A 250 4.47 -8.16 9.83
C THR A 250 3.25 -8.71 9.10
N PHE A 251 2.05 -8.54 9.68
CA PHE A 251 0.81 -9.00 9.07
C PHE A 251 0.44 -8.16 7.84
N TYR A 252 0.62 -6.84 7.92
CA TYR A 252 0.42 -5.96 6.76
C TYR A 252 1.36 -6.31 5.61
N ALA A 253 2.65 -6.58 5.91
CA ALA A 253 3.61 -7.05 4.91
C ALA A 253 3.18 -8.38 4.25
N LEU A 254 2.56 -9.30 5.02
CA LEU A 254 1.97 -10.51 4.47
C LEU A 254 0.82 -10.21 3.51
N LEU A 255 -0.09 -9.29 3.87
CA LEU A 255 -1.20 -8.89 3.01
C LEU A 255 -0.70 -8.25 1.71
N MET A 256 0.29 -7.36 1.80
CA MET A 256 0.93 -6.77 0.62
C MET A 256 1.66 -7.82 -0.24
N SER A 257 2.22 -8.86 0.38
CA SER A 257 2.82 -9.98 -0.35
C SER A 257 1.77 -10.79 -1.13
N ILE A 258 0.57 -10.99 -0.56
CA ILE A 258 -0.56 -11.62 -1.25
C ILE A 258 -0.98 -10.79 -2.47
N ASP A 259 -1.06 -9.47 -2.32
CA ASP A 259 -1.38 -8.55 -3.41
C ASP A 259 -0.31 -8.58 -4.51
N ASN A 260 0.96 -8.56 -4.13
CA ASN A 260 2.07 -8.65 -5.08
C ASN A 260 2.06 -9.99 -5.86
N ILE A 261 1.77 -11.11 -5.20
CA ILE A 261 1.61 -12.41 -5.86
C ILE A 261 0.41 -12.38 -6.81
N GLY A 262 -0.70 -11.77 -6.41
CA GLY A 262 -1.87 -11.56 -7.28
C GLY A 262 -1.52 -10.76 -8.53
N SER A 263 -0.83 -9.64 -8.37
CA SER A 263 -0.36 -8.79 -9.47
C SER A 263 0.62 -9.52 -10.40
N LEU A 264 1.57 -10.26 -9.83
CA LEU A 264 2.52 -11.09 -10.60
C LEU A 264 1.79 -12.17 -11.40
N THR A 265 0.78 -12.81 -10.79
CA THR A 265 -0.07 -13.79 -11.49
C THR A 265 -0.80 -13.13 -12.67
N GLY A 266 -1.35 -11.92 -12.47
CA GLY A 266 -1.98 -11.12 -13.53
C GLY A 266 -1.02 -10.80 -14.68
N SER A 267 0.23 -10.48 -14.38
CA SER A 267 1.27 -10.24 -15.39
C SER A 267 1.65 -11.50 -16.17
N TRP A 268 1.78 -12.64 -15.48
CA TRP A 268 2.05 -13.91 -16.15
C TRP A 268 0.89 -14.35 -17.05
N VAL A 269 -0.35 -14.21 -16.57
CA VAL A 269 -1.55 -14.48 -17.38
C VAL A 269 -1.61 -13.53 -18.58
N GLY A 270 -1.21 -12.27 -18.39
CA GLY A 270 -1.10 -11.28 -19.47
C GLY A 270 -0.08 -11.68 -20.54
N GLY A 271 1.12 -12.04 -20.12
CA GLY A 271 2.16 -12.55 -21.05
C GLY A 271 1.72 -13.80 -21.80
N LEU A 272 1.07 -14.74 -21.11
CA LEU A 272 0.49 -15.94 -21.73
C LEU A 272 -0.61 -15.58 -22.75
N LEU A 273 -1.50 -14.64 -22.40
CA LEU A 273 -2.56 -14.16 -23.28
C LEU A 273 -1.98 -13.54 -24.58
N LEU A 274 -0.97 -12.67 -24.44
CA LEU A 274 -0.28 -12.05 -25.57
C LEU A 274 0.37 -13.14 -26.47
N HIS A 275 1.00 -14.14 -25.87
CA HIS A 275 1.60 -15.26 -26.59
C HIS A 275 0.56 -16.10 -27.35
N LEU A 276 -0.55 -16.48 -26.70
CA LEU A 276 -1.62 -17.27 -27.29
C LEU A 276 -2.30 -16.54 -28.48
N LEU A 277 -2.45 -15.23 -28.36
CA LEU A 277 -3.01 -14.38 -29.41
C LEU A 277 -1.97 -14.00 -30.49
N ARG A 278 -0.74 -14.51 -30.38
CA ARG A 278 0.38 -14.23 -31.30
C ARG A 278 0.66 -12.74 -31.45
N ILE A 279 0.53 -11.99 -30.35
CA ILE A 279 0.90 -10.59 -30.30
C ILE A 279 2.40 -10.54 -30.01
N THR A 280 3.16 -9.98 -30.96
CA THR A 280 4.62 -9.82 -30.88
C THR A 280 4.97 -8.34 -30.92
N ARG A 281 6.28 -8.04 -30.92
CA ARG A 281 6.76 -6.65 -31.04
C ARG A 281 6.40 -5.95 -32.35
N THR A 282 6.00 -6.71 -33.37
CA THR A 282 5.73 -6.21 -34.73
C THR A 282 4.35 -6.63 -35.26
N GLU A 283 3.63 -7.53 -34.57
CA GLU A 283 2.31 -8.00 -34.98
C GLU A 283 1.27 -7.72 -33.91
N PHE A 284 0.31 -6.86 -34.21
CA PHE A 284 -0.73 -6.39 -33.30
C PHE A 284 -2.15 -6.69 -33.74
N LYS A 285 -2.31 -7.57 -34.76
CA LYS A 285 -3.61 -7.85 -35.39
C LYS A 285 -4.69 -8.27 -34.36
N ASN A 286 -4.31 -9.03 -33.33
CA ASN A 286 -5.22 -9.55 -32.31
C ASN A 286 -5.21 -8.74 -31.00
N LEU A 287 -4.56 -7.56 -30.96
CA LEU A 287 -4.45 -6.75 -29.75
C LEU A 287 -5.83 -6.32 -29.21
N TRP A 288 -6.78 -6.04 -30.10
CA TRP A 288 -8.16 -5.74 -29.72
C TRP A 288 -8.81 -6.89 -28.92
N ALA A 289 -8.53 -8.15 -29.29
CA ALA A 289 -9.05 -9.32 -28.57
C ALA A 289 -8.42 -9.45 -27.18
N ALA A 290 -7.12 -9.19 -27.04
CA ALA A 290 -6.44 -9.15 -25.75
C ALA A 290 -7.07 -8.11 -24.81
N ILE A 291 -7.36 -6.91 -25.30
CA ILE A 291 -8.02 -5.84 -24.54
C ILE A 291 -9.42 -6.28 -24.13
N LEU A 292 -10.18 -6.86 -25.02
CA LEU A 292 -11.54 -7.32 -24.74
C LEU A 292 -11.54 -8.42 -23.66
N ILE A 293 -10.68 -9.44 -23.79
CA ILE A 293 -10.54 -10.52 -22.80
C ILE A 293 -10.13 -9.94 -21.44
N ARG A 294 -9.12 -9.05 -21.40
CA ARG A 294 -8.70 -8.36 -20.18
C ARG A 294 -9.87 -7.66 -19.49
N ASN A 295 -10.68 -6.92 -20.26
CA ASN A 295 -11.81 -6.16 -19.69
C ASN A 295 -12.93 -7.08 -19.20
N MET A 296 -13.17 -8.21 -19.87
CA MET A 296 -14.11 -9.23 -19.39
C MET A 296 -13.61 -9.90 -18.11
N MET A 297 -12.33 -10.24 -18.02
CA MET A 297 -11.73 -10.80 -16.81
C MET A 297 -11.78 -9.84 -15.62
N ARG A 298 -11.65 -8.54 -15.85
CA ARG A 298 -11.82 -7.50 -14.82
C ARG A 298 -13.22 -7.46 -14.21
N LEU A 299 -14.26 -7.97 -14.87
CA LEU A 299 -15.61 -8.02 -14.31
C LEU A 299 -15.83 -9.23 -13.38
N LEU A 300 -15.05 -10.29 -13.50
CA LEU A 300 -15.22 -11.51 -12.71
C LEU A 300 -15.13 -11.28 -11.18
N PRO A 301 -14.22 -10.44 -10.65
CA PRO A 301 -14.16 -10.16 -9.22
C PRO A 301 -15.44 -9.55 -8.65
N LEU A 302 -16.32 -8.95 -9.47
CA LEU A 302 -17.62 -8.44 -9.01
C LEU A 302 -18.50 -9.57 -8.43
N ALA A 303 -18.42 -10.78 -8.98
CA ALA A 303 -19.11 -11.95 -8.47
C ALA A 303 -18.60 -12.39 -7.07
N LEU A 304 -17.38 -11.99 -6.71
CA LEU A 304 -16.74 -12.35 -5.43
C LEU A 304 -16.83 -11.25 -4.36
N LEU A 305 -17.53 -10.14 -4.63
CA LEU A 305 -17.71 -9.06 -3.67
C LEU A 305 -18.38 -9.47 -2.35
N PHE A 306 -19.05 -10.62 -2.33
CA PHE A 306 -19.60 -11.16 -1.09
C PHE A 306 -18.52 -11.55 -0.07
N LEU A 307 -17.27 -11.76 -0.50
CA LEU A 307 -16.12 -12.03 0.36
C LEU A 307 -15.65 -10.79 1.14
N VAL A 308 -15.94 -9.59 0.64
CA VAL A 308 -15.58 -8.33 1.32
C VAL A 308 -16.60 -8.03 2.42
N PRO A 309 -16.19 -7.59 3.61
CA PRO A 309 -17.10 -7.24 4.70
C PRO A 309 -18.05 -6.09 4.31
N ARG A 310 -19.27 -6.10 4.90
CA ARG A 310 -20.26 -5.02 4.71
C ARG A 310 -20.08 -3.85 5.68
N SER A 311 -19.09 -3.96 6.55
CA SER A 311 -18.85 -2.99 7.61
C SER A 311 -18.53 -1.60 7.07
N ASP A 312 -18.90 -0.60 7.84
CA ASP A 312 -18.51 0.80 7.56
C ASP A 312 -16.99 0.97 7.70
N PRO A 313 -16.39 1.89 6.93
CA PRO A 313 -14.96 2.14 6.99
C PRO A 313 -14.44 2.50 8.39
N ASN A 314 -15.31 2.99 9.27
CA ASN A 314 -14.94 3.41 10.63
C ASN A 314 -15.11 2.32 11.71
N SER A 315 -15.63 1.13 11.35
CA SER A 315 -15.81 0.02 12.28
C SER A 315 -14.54 -0.85 12.38
N THR A 316 -14.35 -1.46 13.55
CA THR A 316 -13.36 -2.53 13.73
C THR A 316 -13.83 -3.80 13.02
N LEU A 317 -12.94 -4.41 12.25
CA LEU A 317 -13.25 -5.60 11.43
C LEU A 317 -12.87 -6.91 12.13
N LEU A 318 -11.93 -6.83 13.08
CA LEU A 318 -11.41 -8.00 13.77
C LEU A 318 -12.29 -8.42 14.96
N PRO A 319 -12.43 -9.73 15.21
CA PRO A 319 -13.06 -10.25 16.43
C PRO A 319 -12.32 -9.73 17.69
N SER A 320 -13.09 -9.52 18.77
CA SER A 320 -12.58 -9.06 20.07
C SER A 320 -11.46 -9.94 20.63
N ASP A 321 -11.48 -11.23 20.31
CA ASP A 321 -10.49 -12.19 20.80
C ASP A 321 -9.09 -11.93 20.24
N LEU A 322 -9.00 -11.45 18.99
CA LEU A 322 -7.72 -11.07 18.34
C LEU A 322 -7.24 -9.66 18.72
N LEU A 323 -8.13 -8.83 19.28
CA LEU A 323 -7.79 -7.50 19.76
C LEU A 323 -7.28 -7.55 21.20
N ASN A 324 -7.86 -8.39 22.06
CA ASN A 324 -7.53 -8.45 23.49
C ASN A 324 -6.20 -9.16 23.80
N GLU A 325 -5.76 -10.10 22.94
CA GLU A 325 -4.44 -10.75 23.11
C GLU A 325 -3.27 -9.75 23.00
N GLY A 326 -3.48 -8.58 22.38
CA GLY A 326 -2.47 -7.53 22.25
C GLY A 326 -2.36 -6.63 23.50
N ASP A 327 -3.47 -6.38 24.19
CA ASP A 327 -3.49 -5.53 25.37
C ASP A 327 -2.70 -6.14 26.55
N ASP A 328 -2.74 -7.46 26.70
CA ASP A 328 -1.97 -8.18 27.72
C ASP A 328 -0.45 -8.12 27.46
N ASP A 329 -0.04 -8.17 26.20
CA ASP A 329 1.36 -8.05 25.78
C ASP A 329 1.88 -6.61 25.92
N GLU A 330 1.04 -5.61 25.67
CA GLU A 330 1.40 -4.19 25.79
C GLU A 330 1.45 -3.77 27.28
N ALA A 331 0.55 -4.24 28.10
CA ALA A 331 0.59 -4.06 29.55
C ALA A 331 1.87 -4.69 30.16
N GLN A 332 2.25 -5.89 29.75
CA GLN A 332 3.51 -6.52 30.13
C GLN A 332 4.74 -5.78 29.60
N ARG A 333 4.64 -5.15 28.42
CA ARG A 333 5.72 -4.33 27.87
C ARG A 333 5.93 -3.04 28.68
N VAL A 334 4.87 -2.36 29.05
CA VAL A 334 4.92 -1.13 29.86
C VAL A 334 5.45 -1.46 31.23
N GLU A 335 4.99 -2.52 31.87
CA GLU A 335 5.46 -2.97 33.18
C GLU A 335 6.95 -3.35 33.16
N ASN A 336 7.42 -4.05 32.12
CA ASN A 336 8.85 -4.38 32.00
C ASN A 336 9.74 -3.16 31.70
N VAL A 337 9.23 -2.15 31.00
CA VAL A 337 9.95 -0.88 30.74
C VAL A 337 10.03 -0.05 32.04
N GLU A 338 8.95 0.01 32.83
CA GLU A 338 8.97 0.69 34.13
C GLU A 338 9.90 -0.01 35.11
N LEU A 339 9.89 -1.33 35.19
CA LEU A 339 10.80 -2.11 36.06
C LEU A 339 12.28 -1.95 35.66
N THR A 340 12.56 -1.73 34.35
CA THR A 340 13.95 -1.55 33.86
C THR A 340 14.42 -0.10 34.03
N SER A 341 13.51 0.85 34.17
CA SER A 341 13.82 2.28 34.33
C SER A 341 13.97 2.73 35.80
N LEU A 342 13.66 1.87 36.77
CA LEU A 342 13.91 2.16 38.19
C LEU A 342 15.41 2.07 38.47
N PRO A 343 16.07 3.15 38.92
CA PRO A 343 17.49 3.10 39.26
C PRO A 343 17.66 2.15 40.47
N ALA A 344 18.50 1.14 40.30
CA ALA A 344 18.91 0.24 41.38
C ALA A 344 19.62 1.05 42.44
N ASN A 345 18.88 1.55 43.41
CA ASN A 345 19.42 2.20 44.61
C ASN A 345 19.91 1.10 45.55
N ARG A 346 21.14 0.66 45.34
CA ARG A 346 21.91 -0.15 46.27
C ARG A 346 22.45 0.76 47.33
N ASN A 347 21.68 1.06 48.37
CA ASN A 347 22.24 1.56 49.60
C ASN A 347 22.35 0.42 50.62
N SER A 348 23.61 0.09 50.83
CA SER A 348 24.21 -0.66 51.92
C SER A 348 23.52 -0.39 53.24
N CYS A 349 22.99 -1.44 53.86
CA CYS A 349 22.65 -1.45 55.27
C CYS A 349 23.94 -1.63 56.07
N ASP A 350 24.38 -0.58 56.74
CA ASP A 350 25.20 -0.70 57.93
C ASP A 350 24.36 -0.27 59.15
N GLY A 351 24.32 -1.17 60.12
CA GLY A 351 23.52 -1.03 61.28
C GLY A 351 24.06 0.02 62.26
N LYS A 352 23.15 0.59 62.99
CA LYS A 352 23.34 0.87 64.45
C LYS A 352 22.00 1.14 65.08
N SER A 353 21.84 0.39 66.24
CA SER A 353 20.81 0.51 67.24
C SER A 353 20.79 1.88 67.92
N LEU A 354 19.65 2.28 68.44
CA LEU A 354 19.32 2.68 69.82
C LEU A 354 18.31 3.82 69.90
N HIS A 355 17.32 3.53 70.70
CA HIS A 355 16.60 4.31 71.68
C HIS A 355 15.52 5.34 71.28
N ASP A 356 14.34 4.98 71.85
CA ASP A 356 13.39 5.75 72.68
C ASP A 356 12.82 7.10 72.22
N GLY A 357 11.52 7.16 72.44
CA GLY A 357 10.80 8.37 72.85
C GLY A 357 9.51 8.64 72.07
N GLU A 358 8.44 8.07 72.48
CA GLU A 358 7.25 8.71 73.10
C GLU A 358 6.62 9.93 72.42
N ARG A 359 5.28 9.76 72.22
CA ARG A 359 4.20 10.78 72.32
C ARG A 359 4.07 11.76 71.17
N ASP A 360 2.97 12.14 70.79
CA ASP A 360 1.53 12.18 71.09
C ASP A 360 0.82 12.80 69.87
N ASP A 361 -0.35 12.29 69.65
CA ASP A 361 -1.64 12.95 69.45
C ASP A 361 -1.79 14.20 68.51
N ASP A 362 -2.91 14.13 67.89
CA ASP A 362 -3.86 15.17 67.59
C ASP A 362 -3.95 15.74 66.18
N GLU A 363 -5.15 15.56 65.71
CA GLU A 363 -6.21 16.33 65.15
C GLU A 363 -6.20 16.34 63.62
N ALA A 364 -7.13 15.64 63.01
CA ALA A 364 -8.53 15.94 62.75
C ALA A 364 -8.80 17.30 62.06
N SER A 365 -9.45 17.11 60.93
CA SER A 365 -10.48 18.01 60.37
C SER A 365 -10.02 19.26 59.64
N LEU A 366 -10.57 19.42 58.51
CA LEU A 366 -11.49 20.43 57.98
C LEU A 366 -11.45 20.49 56.44
N LEU A 367 -12.45 19.87 55.84
CA LEU A 367 -13.50 20.55 55.06
C LEU A 367 -13.04 21.40 53.88
N ALA A 368 -13.35 20.88 52.73
CA ALA A 368 -14.50 21.32 51.90
C ALA A 368 -14.42 22.76 51.38
N ASN A 369 -14.58 22.84 50.11
CA ASN A 369 -15.35 23.81 49.38
C ASN A 369 -14.63 24.81 48.44
N ARG A 370 -15.23 24.87 47.29
CA ARG A 370 -15.28 25.93 46.24
C ARG A 370 -14.19 25.80 45.17
N SER A 371 -14.50 25.85 43.96
CA SER A 371 -15.71 26.08 43.14
C SER A 371 -15.37 25.60 41.75
#